data_a16f9b483bd9b349d5f14ebcd7dc3083
#
_entry.id   a16f9b483bd9b349d5f14ebcd7dc3083
#
_cell.length_a   1.000
_cell.length_b   1.000
_cell.length_c   1.000
_cell.angle_alpha   90.00
_cell.angle_beta   90.00
_cell.angle_gamma   90.00
#
_symmetry.space_group_name_H-M   'P 1'
#
loop_
_entity.id
_entity.type
_entity.pdbx_description
1 polymer ?
#
loop_
_entity_poly.entity_id
_entity_poly.type
_entity_poly.pdbx_seq_one_letter_code
_entity_poly.pdbx_strand_id
1 'polypeptide(L)'
;MNSMSENFKIRVIVGLILFIVAVVALYTFDGIPLKIMYGFFAVVAAIELLSFHKKKRTIYNIVLSLIELSLLVASTFFVSGASRIVIWYIIFGVPGYDIFAYFSGKLLGGKIFKKSRPFPKISKNKTWEGTIIGLLISFAMVTIFYLVRGEITTEWIYLFLPVLALVGDLFESYLKRKFNVKDSNEIVIKNKFFEKLEIIVGGSNGHGGFLDRIDSVAFATSVMLLITKIVV
;
A
#
# COMPACT_ATOMS: atom_id res chain seq x y z
N MET A 1 -16.93 -7.63 -24.14
CA MET A 1 -16.78 -8.49 -22.95
C MET A 1 -15.41 -9.15 -22.80
N ASN A 2 -14.63 -9.38 -23.87
CA ASN A 2 -13.33 -10.06 -23.81
C ASN A 2 -12.15 -9.26 -23.24
N SER A 3 -12.05 -7.95 -23.48
CA SER A 3 -10.89 -7.15 -23.05
C SER A 3 -10.76 -7.00 -21.53
N MET A 4 -11.88 -6.97 -20.81
CA MET A 4 -11.88 -6.86 -19.34
C MET A 4 -11.44 -8.17 -18.67
N SER A 5 -11.63 -9.33 -19.32
CA SER A 5 -11.17 -10.63 -18.82
C SER A 5 -9.66 -10.83 -19.05
N GLU A 6 -9.11 -10.36 -20.16
CA GLU A 6 -7.67 -10.44 -20.46
C GLU A 6 -6.84 -9.55 -19.52
N ASN A 7 -7.22 -8.30 -19.33
CA ASN A 7 -6.56 -7.41 -18.36
C ASN A 7 -6.60 -7.96 -16.93
N PHE A 8 -7.64 -8.68 -16.56
CA PHE A 8 -7.73 -9.33 -15.26
C PHE A 8 -6.75 -10.50 -15.13
N LYS A 9 -6.69 -11.37 -16.15
CA LYS A 9 -5.75 -12.50 -16.18
C LYS A 9 -4.29 -12.03 -16.12
N ILE A 10 -3.94 -11.01 -16.89
CA ILE A 10 -2.59 -10.43 -16.90
C ILE A 10 -2.23 -9.92 -15.50
N ARG A 11 -3.12 -9.21 -14.81
CA ARG A 11 -2.89 -8.71 -13.43
C ARG A 11 -2.68 -9.84 -12.43
N VAL A 12 -3.44 -10.94 -12.53
CA VAL A 12 -3.26 -12.11 -11.68
C VAL A 12 -1.91 -12.78 -11.93
N ILE A 13 -1.53 -12.97 -13.19
CA ILE A 13 -0.25 -13.58 -13.56
C ILE A 13 0.93 -12.71 -13.08
N VAL A 14 0.89 -11.41 -13.36
CA VAL A 14 1.94 -10.47 -12.91
C VAL A 14 2.01 -10.44 -11.38
N GLY A 15 0.89 -10.42 -10.69
CA GLY A 15 0.84 -10.48 -9.22
C GLY A 15 1.46 -11.78 -8.67
N LEU A 16 1.17 -12.92 -9.28
CA LEU A 16 1.77 -14.22 -8.93
C LEU A 16 3.28 -14.24 -9.16
N ILE A 17 3.75 -13.73 -10.29
CA ILE A 17 5.19 -13.65 -10.60
C ILE A 17 5.89 -12.74 -9.57
N LEU A 18 5.35 -11.57 -9.28
CA LEU A 18 5.91 -10.66 -8.28
C LEU A 18 5.92 -11.29 -6.89
N PHE A 19 4.89 -12.04 -6.52
CA PHE A 19 4.85 -12.77 -5.25
C PHE A 19 5.96 -13.84 -5.18
N ILE A 20 6.13 -14.65 -6.24
CA ILE A 20 7.20 -15.66 -6.31
C ILE A 20 8.57 -14.99 -6.20
N VAL A 21 8.80 -13.88 -6.93
CA VAL A 21 10.05 -13.12 -6.86
C VAL A 21 10.29 -12.60 -5.45
N ALA A 22 9.27 -12.09 -4.77
CA ALA A 22 9.36 -11.63 -3.39
C ALA A 22 9.73 -12.76 -2.43
N VAL A 23 9.11 -13.94 -2.58
CA VAL A 23 9.42 -15.14 -1.79
C VAL A 23 10.88 -15.55 -1.99
N VAL A 24 11.32 -15.66 -3.24
CA VAL A 24 12.70 -16.00 -3.56
C VAL A 24 13.68 -14.98 -2.97
N ALA A 25 13.41 -13.69 -3.12
CA ALA A 25 14.26 -12.63 -2.58
C ALA A 25 14.35 -12.67 -1.04
N LEU A 26 13.27 -13.05 -0.36
CA LEU A 26 13.27 -13.21 1.10
C LEU A 26 14.13 -14.41 1.55
N TYR A 27 14.07 -15.51 0.83
CA TYR A 27 14.79 -16.71 1.22
C TYR A 27 16.27 -16.69 0.81
N THR A 28 16.60 -16.13 -0.36
CA THR A 28 17.99 -16.16 -0.88
C THR A 28 18.85 -15.00 -0.37
N PHE A 29 18.25 -13.81 -0.17
CA PHE A 29 19.00 -12.57 0.12
C PHE A 29 18.53 -11.86 1.40
N ASP A 30 17.86 -12.55 2.30
CA ASP A 30 17.31 -11.99 3.56
C ASP A 30 16.44 -10.74 3.36
N GLY A 31 15.78 -10.67 2.21
CA GLY A 31 14.91 -9.55 1.86
C GLY A 31 15.61 -8.27 1.41
N ILE A 32 16.94 -8.26 1.25
CA ILE A 32 17.71 -7.08 0.82
C ILE A 32 17.16 -6.48 -0.48
N PRO A 33 16.84 -7.26 -1.55
CA PRO A 33 16.29 -6.70 -2.78
C PRO A 33 14.95 -5.99 -2.56
N LEU A 34 14.10 -6.51 -1.68
CA LEU A 34 12.81 -5.88 -1.36
C LEU A 34 13.00 -4.57 -0.60
N LYS A 35 13.97 -4.51 0.31
CA LYS A 35 14.33 -3.28 1.05
C LYS A 35 14.85 -2.19 0.12
N ILE A 36 15.73 -2.54 -0.81
CA ILE A 36 16.27 -1.62 -1.82
C ILE A 36 15.13 -1.13 -2.74
N MET A 37 14.29 -2.04 -3.22
CA MET A 37 13.14 -1.69 -4.07
C MET A 37 12.17 -0.76 -3.33
N TYR A 38 11.90 -1.02 -2.06
CA TYR A 38 11.05 -0.15 -1.24
C TYR A 38 11.65 1.25 -1.08
N GLY A 39 12.95 1.35 -0.77
CA GLY A 39 13.66 2.62 -0.67
C GLY A 39 13.60 3.43 -1.99
N PHE A 40 13.79 2.77 -3.12
CA PHE A 40 13.63 3.40 -4.43
C PHE A 40 12.20 3.93 -4.64
N PHE A 41 11.19 3.15 -4.32
CA PHE A 41 9.78 3.57 -4.43
C PHE A 41 9.47 4.76 -3.51
N ALA A 42 10.02 4.76 -2.30
CA ALA A 42 9.83 5.86 -1.36
C ALA A 42 10.43 7.19 -1.88
N VAL A 43 11.59 7.13 -2.52
CA VAL A 43 12.20 8.33 -3.15
C VAL A 43 11.32 8.86 -4.29
N VAL A 44 10.84 7.97 -5.18
CA VAL A 44 9.97 8.39 -6.28
C VAL A 44 8.63 8.93 -5.76
N ALA A 45 8.03 8.28 -4.76
CA ALA A 45 6.80 8.74 -4.11
C ALA A 45 6.97 10.13 -3.46
N ALA A 46 8.13 10.40 -2.83
CA ALA A 46 8.43 11.72 -2.30
C ALA A 46 8.48 12.80 -3.41
N ILE A 47 9.03 12.48 -4.58
CA ILE A 47 9.03 13.39 -5.74
C ILE A 47 7.60 13.64 -6.24
N GLU A 48 6.78 12.60 -6.34
CA GLU A 48 5.36 12.74 -6.70
C GLU A 48 4.62 13.65 -5.71
N LEU A 49 4.78 13.40 -4.41
CA LEU A 49 4.17 14.19 -3.35
C LEU A 49 4.57 15.67 -3.43
N LEU A 50 5.85 15.96 -3.60
CA LEU A 50 6.34 17.34 -3.75
C LEU A 50 5.78 18.01 -5.01
N SER A 51 5.49 17.24 -6.06
CA SER A 51 4.89 17.76 -7.29
C SER A 51 3.46 18.28 -7.10
N PHE A 52 2.72 17.80 -6.09
CA PHE A 52 1.34 18.24 -5.79
C PHE A 52 1.25 19.74 -5.50
N HIS A 53 2.32 20.34 -4.96
CA HIS A 53 2.38 21.78 -4.70
C HIS A 53 2.32 22.65 -5.96
N LYS A 54 2.59 22.07 -7.15
CA LYS A 54 2.40 22.76 -8.43
C LYS A 54 0.92 23.00 -8.74
N LYS A 55 0.02 22.16 -8.19
CA LYS A 55 -1.41 22.25 -8.46
C LYS A 55 -2.16 23.08 -7.41
N LYS A 56 -1.81 22.92 -6.13
CA LYS A 56 -2.45 23.68 -5.03
C LYS A 56 -1.49 23.85 -3.86
N ARG A 57 -1.07 25.09 -3.59
CA ARG A 57 -0.17 25.42 -2.50
C ARG A 57 -0.90 26.23 -1.44
N THR A 58 -1.25 25.58 -0.33
CA THR A 58 -1.80 26.21 0.89
C THR A 58 -0.98 25.76 2.08
N ILE A 59 -0.96 26.53 3.17
CA ILE A 59 -0.26 26.16 4.41
C ILE A 59 -0.73 24.79 4.89
N TYR A 60 -2.04 24.54 4.87
CA TYR A 60 -2.61 23.25 5.23
C TYR A 60 -2.07 22.10 4.37
N ASN A 61 -1.98 22.29 3.05
CA ASN A 61 -1.45 21.27 2.14
C ASN A 61 0.05 21.04 2.35
N ILE A 62 0.81 22.10 2.71
CA ILE A 62 2.23 21.95 3.05
C ILE A 62 2.38 21.07 4.31
N VAL A 63 1.60 21.34 5.35
CA VAL A 63 1.62 20.54 6.59
C VAL A 63 1.27 19.06 6.30
N LEU A 64 0.23 18.81 5.51
CA LEU A 64 -0.13 17.44 5.11
C LEU A 64 1.00 16.72 4.35
N SER A 65 1.67 17.42 3.44
CA SER A 65 2.80 16.83 2.70
C SER A 65 4.01 16.56 3.61
N LEU A 66 4.26 17.42 4.59
CA LEU A 66 5.33 17.19 5.57
C LEU A 66 5.03 15.97 6.44
N ILE A 67 3.77 15.78 6.84
CA ILE A 67 3.34 14.59 7.57
C ILE A 67 3.60 13.35 6.70
N GLU A 68 3.12 13.34 5.44
CA GLU A 68 3.31 12.20 4.54
C GLU A 68 4.79 11.93 4.26
N LEU A 69 5.59 12.96 4.04
CA LEU A 69 7.03 12.81 3.86
C LEU A 69 7.70 12.21 5.10
N SER A 70 7.29 12.63 6.29
CA SER A 70 7.80 12.05 7.55
C SER A 70 7.43 10.58 7.70
N LEU A 71 6.23 10.18 7.27
CA LEU A 71 5.81 8.79 7.23
C LEU A 71 6.65 7.97 6.24
N LEU A 72 6.93 8.48 5.04
CA LEU A 72 7.80 7.82 4.07
C LEU A 72 9.22 7.59 4.62
N VAL A 73 9.79 8.60 5.28
CA VAL A 73 11.12 8.49 5.89
C VAL A 73 11.12 7.48 7.04
N ALA A 74 10.17 7.56 7.96
CA ALA A 74 10.05 6.65 9.10
C ALA A 74 9.83 5.20 8.63
N SER A 75 8.99 5.01 7.63
CA SER A 75 8.73 3.72 7.00
C SER A 75 9.98 3.13 6.34
N THR A 76 10.73 3.93 5.58
CA THR A 76 11.97 3.48 4.95
C THR A 76 12.98 3.03 6.00
N PHE A 77 13.09 3.78 7.09
CA PHE A 77 13.94 3.40 8.22
C PHE A 77 13.49 2.08 8.86
N PHE A 78 12.19 1.91 9.13
CA PHE A 78 11.64 0.68 9.68
C PHE A 78 11.90 -0.53 8.77
N VAL A 79 11.57 -0.42 7.48
CA VAL A 79 11.72 -1.51 6.51
C VAL A 79 13.19 -1.88 6.31
N SER A 80 14.11 -0.91 6.30
CA SER A 80 15.55 -1.19 6.18
C SER A 80 16.09 -2.03 7.33
N GLY A 81 15.63 -1.80 8.56
CA GLY A 81 16.01 -2.56 9.76
C GLY A 81 15.18 -3.83 9.99
N ALA A 82 14.11 -4.05 9.23
CA ALA A 82 13.20 -5.17 9.44
C ALA A 82 13.89 -6.52 9.19
N SER A 83 13.65 -7.49 10.09
CA SER A 83 14.04 -8.88 9.88
C SER A 83 13.17 -9.53 8.80
N ARG A 84 13.59 -10.68 8.26
CA ARG A 84 12.82 -11.49 7.30
C ARG A 84 11.40 -11.78 7.82
N ILE A 85 11.27 -12.06 9.10
CA ILE A 85 10.00 -12.38 9.76
C ILE A 85 9.07 -11.16 9.73
N VAL A 86 9.58 -10.00 10.10
CA VAL A 86 8.82 -8.75 10.08
C VAL A 86 8.36 -8.41 8.65
N ILE A 87 9.19 -8.66 7.63
CA ILE A 87 8.79 -8.46 6.24
C ILE A 87 7.62 -9.38 5.86
N TRP A 88 7.57 -10.63 6.35
CA TRP A 88 6.42 -11.50 6.14
C TRP A 88 5.14 -10.96 6.77
N TYR A 89 5.22 -10.44 8.02
CA TYR A 89 4.06 -9.78 8.64
C TYR A 89 3.57 -8.59 7.81
N ILE A 90 4.50 -7.76 7.30
CA ILE A 90 4.13 -6.64 6.42
C ILE A 90 3.42 -7.15 5.16
N ILE A 91 3.96 -8.17 4.48
CA ILE A 91 3.37 -8.72 3.24
C ILE A 91 1.96 -9.26 3.48
N PHE A 92 1.75 -10.03 4.54
CA PHE A 92 0.43 -10.58 4.84
C PHE A 92 -0.55 -9.52 5.33
N GLY A 93 -0.07 -8.57 6.15
CA GLY A 93 -0.91 -7.55 6.75
C GLY A 93 -1.33 -6.44 5.79
N VAL A 94 -0.42 -5.95 4.95
CA VAL A 94 -0.65 -4.75 4.14
C VAL A 94 -1.02 -5.08 2.70
N PRO A 95 -0.12 -5.60 1.84
CA PRO A 95 -0.53 -6.02 0.50
C PRO A 95 -1.62 -7.10 0.52
N GLY A 96 -1.63 -7.98 1.53
CA GLY A 96 -2.69 -8.95 1.73
C GLY A 96 -4.05 -8.27 1.84
N TYR A 97 -4.18 -7.26 2.70
CA TYR A 97 -5.40 -6.48 2.80
C TYR A 97 -5.81 -5.87 1.45
N ASP A 98 -4.92 -5.18 0.77
CA ASP A 98 -5.22 -4.47 -0.48
C ASP A 98 -5.68 -5.44 -1.58
N ILE A 99 -5.01 -6.58 -1.71
CA ILE A 99 -5.36 -7.62 -2.69
C ILE A 99 -6.76 -8.17 -2.41
N PHE A 100 -7.02 -8.63 -1.19
CA PHE A 100 -8.32 -9.24 -0.86
C PHE A 100 -9.45 -8.23 -0.80
N ALA A 101 -9.19 -6.98 -0.39
CA ALA A 101 -10.17 -5.90 -0.45
C ALA A 101 -10.56 -5.58 -1.90
N TYR A 102 -9.60 -5.55 -2.82
CA TYR A 102 -9.85 -5.33 -4.23
C TYR A 102 -10.68 -6.48 -4.85
N PHE A 103 -10.26 -7.74 -4.65
CA PHE A 103 -10.96 -8.89 -5.22
C PHE A 103 -12.38 -9.05 -4.69
N SER A 104 -12.56 -9.01 -3.38
CA SER A 104 -13.88 -9.12 -2.76
C SER A 104 -14.78 -7.93 -3.11
N GLY A 105 -14.22 -6.72 -3.15
CA GLY A 105 -14.94 -5.53 -3.60
C GLY A 105 -15.41 -5.62 -5.05
N LYS A 106 -14.61 -6.22 -5.94
CA LYS A 106 -14.97 -6.42 -7.35
C LYS A 106 -16.00 -7.54 -7.55
N LEU A 107 -15.89 -8.64 -6.81
CA LEU A 107 -16.75 -9.80 -6.95
C LEU A 107 -18.10 -9.64 -6.22
N LEU A 108 -18.08 -9.06 -5.05
CA LEU A 108 -19.21 -8.98 -4.13
C LEU A 108 -19.75 -7.58 -3.89
N GLY A 109 -19.01 -6.55 -4.32
CA GLY A 109 -19.33 -5.14 -4.03
C GLY A 109 -20.74 -4.74 -4.44
N GLY A 110 -21.53 -4.26 -3.46
CA GLY A 110 -22.91 -3.84 -3.64
C GLY A 110 -23.93 -4.97 -3.69
N LYS A 111 -23.52 -6.23 -3.52
CA LYS A 111 -24.45 -7.39 -3.46
C LYS A 111 -25.05 -7.55 -2.07
N ILE A 112 -24.25 -7.32 -1.02
CA ILE A 112 -24.68 -7.49 0.38
C ILE A 112 -25.17 -6.13 0.94
N PHE A 113 -24.39 -5.08 0.80
CA PHE A 113 -24.68 -3.75 1.36
C PHE A 113 -25.32 -2.77 0.35
N LYS A 114 -26.05 -3.25 -0.66
CA LYS A 114 -26.92 -2.50 -1.58
C LYS A 114 -26.35 -1.14 -2.04
N LYS A 115 -25.14 -1.15 -2.63
CA LYS A 115 -24.43 0.05 -3.15
C LYS A 115 -23.98 1.09 -2.10
N SER A 116 -24.17 0.84 -0.80
CA SER A 116 -23.60 1.68 0.24
C SER A 116 -22.08 1.65 0.18
N ARG A 117 -21.42 2.79 0.44
CA ARG A 117 -19.96 2.93 0.41
C ARG A 117 -19.46 3.33 1.79
N PRO A 118 -18.38 2.71 2.32
CA PRO A 118 -17.87 3.05 3.65
C PRO A 118 -17.31 4.47 3.73
N PHE A 119 -16.66 4.94 2.64
CA PHE A 119 -15.93 6.21 2.64
C PHE A 119 -16.25 7.05 1.39
N PRO A 120 -17.51 7.46 1.16
CA PRO A 120 -17.95 8.07 -0.11
C PRO A 120 -17.28 9.41 -0.43
N LYS A 121 -16.86 10.16 0.59
CA LYS A 121 -16.21 11.47 0.44
C LYS A 121 -14.70 11.37 0.13
N ILE A 122 -14.05 10.29 0.54
CA ILE A 122 -12.59 10.08 0.44
C ILE A 122 -12.30 9.13 -0.71
N SER A 123 -12.86 7.93 -0.67
CA SER A 123 -12.64 6.86 -1.64
C SER A 123 -13.97 6.30 -2.14
N LYS A 124 -14.40 6.77 -3.32
CA LYS A 124 -15.70 6.38 -3.91
C LYS A 124 -15.77 4.93 -4.38
N ASN A 125 -14.61 4.30 -4.58
CA ASN A 125 -14.52 2.94 -5.14
C ASN A 125 -14.51 1.85 -4.08
N LYS A 126 -14.18 2.15 -2.81
CA LYS A 126 -14.21 1.17 -1.73
C LYS A 126 -15.63 0.72 -1.44
N THR A 127 -15.80 -0.59 -1.24
CA THR A 127 -17.08 -1.24 -0.88
C THR A 127 -17.00 -1.77 0.54
N TRP A 128 -18.14 -1.89 1.21
CA TRP A 128 -18.19 -2.53 2.53
C TRP A 128 -17.69 -3.97 2.48
N GLU A 129 -18.15 -4.73 1.46
CA GLU A 129 -17.75 -6.12 1.25
C GLU A 129 -16.24 -6.23 1.08
N GLY A 130 -15.65 -5.35 0.23
CA GLY A 130 -14.21 -5.31 0.02
C GLY A 130 -13.46 -5.01 1.31
N THR A 131 -13.87 -3.99 2.02
CA THR A 131 -13.21 -3.55 3.26
C THR A 131 -13.27 -4.63 4.35
N ILE A 132 -14.45 -5.19 4.60
CA ILE A 132 -14.64 -6.19 5.68
C ILE A 132 -13.92 -7.49 5.34
N ILE A 133 -14.13 -8.03 4.14
CA ILE A 133 -13.52 -9.32 3.74
C ILE A 133 -12.00 -9.18 3.64
N GLY A 134 -11.50 -8.06 3.10
CA GLY A 134 -10.07 -7.77 3.07
C GLY A 134 -9.45 -7.76 4.45
N LEU A 135 -10.08 -7.08 5.42
CA LEU A 135 -9.62 -7.06 6.81
C LEU A 135 -9.64 -8.46 7.43
N LEU A 136 -10.73 -9.21 7.27
CA LEU A 136 -10.86 -10.54 7.87
C LEU A 136 -9.82 -11.53 7.34
N ILE A 137 -9.62 -11.57 6.01
CA ILE A 137 -8.66 -12.49 5.40
C ILE A 137 -7.22 -12.09 5.77
N SER A 138 -6.87 -10.81 5.65
CA SER A 138 -5.53 -10.35 6.01
C SER A 138 -5.22 -10.56 7.49
N PHE A 139 -6.19 -10.28 8.38
CA PHE A 139 -6.05 -10.57 9.80
C PHE A 139 -5.86 -12.06 10.07
N ALA A 140 -6.63 -12.93 9.41
CA ALA A 140 -6.47 -14.38 9.53
C ALA A 140 -5.07 -14.83 9.06
N MET A 141 -4.55 -14.29 7.93
CA MET A 141 -3.21 -14.61 7.43
C MET A 141 -2.12 -14.23 8.44
N VAL A 142 -2.18 -13.02 8.99
CA VAL A 142 -1.21 -12.55 10.00
C VAL A 142 -1.32 -13.39 11.27
N THR A 143 -2.55 -13.71 11.72
CA THR A 143 -2.78 -14.53 12.92
C THR A 143 -2.28 -15.95 12.74
N ILE A 144 -2.56 -16.58 11.60
CA ILE A 144 -2.07 -17.93 11.31
C ILE A 144 -0.53 -17.93 11.29
N PHE A 145 0.09 -16.94 10.66
CA PHE A 145 1.54 -16.83 10.63
C PHE A 145 2.13 -16.66 12.03
N TYR A 146 1.52 -15.83 12.88
CA TYR A 146 1.90 -15.64 14.28
C TYR A 146 1.80 -16.96 15.07
N LEU A 147 0.67 -17.68 14.96
CA LEU A 147 0.43 -18.93 15.68
C LEU A 147 1.37 -20.07 15.24
N VAL A 148 1.65 -20.17 13.94
CA VAL A 148 2.55 -21.21 13.37
C VAL A 148 3.99 -21.01 13.87
N ARG A 149 4.41 -19.78 14.14
CA ARG A 149 5.74 -19.53 14.71
C ARG A 149 5.87 -20.03 16.16
N GLY A 150 4.78 -20.11 16.91
CA GLY A 150 4.77 -20.71 18.25
C GLY A 150 5.51 -19.93 19.35
N GLU A 151 6.09 -18.78 19.02
CA GLU A 151 6.80 -17.94 19.99
C GLU A 151 5.85 -16.87 20.55
N ILE A 152 5.65 -16.87 21.87
CA ILE A 152 4.94 -15.80 22.59
C ILE A 152 5.90 -14.61 22.70
N THR A 153 6.00 -13.85 21.64
CA THR A 153 6.86 -12.66 21.55
C THR A 153 6.01 -11.40 21.42
N THR A 154 6.66 -10.24 21.41
CA THR A 154 6.02 -8.94 21.13
C THR A 154 5.44 -8.85 19.71
N GLU A 155 5.57 -9.89 18.89
CA GLU A 155 5.09 -9.95 17.51
C GLU A 155 3.55 -9.84 17.37
N TRP A 156 2.77 -10.02 18.43
CA TRP A 156 1.33 -9.80 18.42
C TRP A 156 0.93 -8.39 17.95
N ILE A 157 1.82 -7.41 18.09
CA ILE A 157 1.58 -6.03 17.61
C ILE A 157 1.37 -5.98 16.10
N TYR A 158 1.94 -6.91 15.32
CA TYR A 158 1.77 -6.96 13.86
C TYR A 158 0.37 -7.39 13.44
N LEU A 159 -0.48 -7.90 14.35
CA LEU A 159 -1.89 -8.17 14.08
C LEU A 159 -2.66 -6.90 13.69
N PHE A 160 -2.18 -5.71 14.06
CA PHE A 160 -2.81 -4.44 13.69
C PHE A 160 -2.51 -3.99 12.26
N LEU A 161 -1.55 -4.62 11.57
CA LEU A 161 -1.14 -4.21 10.21
C LEU A 161 -2.30 -4.08 9.21
N PRO A 162 -3.30 -5.00 9.14
CA PRO A 162 -4.42 -4.84 8.21
C PRO A 162 -5.25 -3.57 8.44
N VAL A 163 -5.45 -3.20 9.70
CA VAL A 163 -6.18 -1.98 10.06
C VAL A 163 -5.38 -0.74 9.70
N LEU A 164 -4.07 -0.76 9.97
CA LEU A 164 -3.16 0.33 9.62
C LEU A 164 -3.05 0.50 8.10
N ALA A 165 -3.11 -0.59 7.33
CA ALA A 165 -3.16 -0.56 5.87
C ALA A 165 -4.41 0.18 5.36
N LEU A 166 -5.58 -0.17 5.89
CA LEU A 166 -6.83 0.52 5.56
C LEU A 166 -6.73 2.02 5.85
N VAL A 167 -6.21 2.39 7.03
CA VAL A 167 -6.09 3.80 7.43
C VAL A 167 -5.09 4.54 6.52
N GLY A 168 -3.97 3.90 6.16
CA GLY A 168 -2.96 4.47 5.26
C GLY A 168 -3.52 4.82 3.88
N ASP A 169 -4.20 3.86 3.23
CA ASP A 169 -4.86 4.09 1.94
C ASP A 169 -5.93 5.20 2.03
N LEU A 170 -6.69 5.27 3.13
CA LEU A 170 -7.66 6.35 3.33
C LEU A 170 -6.97 7.71 3.53
N PHE A 171 -5.85 7.74 4.25
CA PHE A 171 -5.09 8.96 4.49
C PHE A 171 -4.53 9.52 3.18
N GLU A 172 -3.90 8.68 2.36
CA GLU A 172 -3.39 9.07 1.06
C GLU A 172 -4.51 9.51 0.10
N SER A 173 -5.62 8.76 0.05
CA SER A 173 -6.80 9.15 -0.71
C SER A 173 -7.34 10.53 -0.28
N TYR A 174 -7.37 10.81 1.04
CA TYR A 174 -7.76 12.12 1.57
C TYR A 174 -6.79 13.22 1.13
N LEU A 175 -5.50 12.96 1.22
CA LEU A 175 -4.43 13.88 0.80
C LEU A 175 -4.61 14.26 -0.68
N LYS A 176 -4.79 13.29 -1.57
CA LYS A 176 -5.04 13.53 -3.00
C LYS A 176 -6.25 14.44 -3.25
N ARG A 177 -7.35 14.22 -2.52
CA ARG A 177 -8.54 15.10 -2.65
C ARG A 177 -8.26 16.54 -2.23
N LYS A 178 -7.42 16.76 -1.21
CA LYS A 178 -7.01 18.11 -0.78
C LYS A 178 -6.18 18.86 -1.82
N PHE A 179 -5.37 18.14 -2.57
CA PHE A 179 -4.58 18.70 -3.68
C PHE A 179 -5.35 18.76 -5.00
N ASN A 180 -6.60 18.28 -5.07
CA ASN A 180 -7.38 18.15 -6.30
C ASN A 180 -6.69 17.29 -7.37
N VAL A 181 -5.98 16.25 -6.94
CA VAL A 181 -5.41 15.20 -7.80
C VAL A 181 -6.21 13.92 -7.63
N LYS A 182 -6.22 13.11 -8.69
CA LYS A 182 -6.87 11.79 -8.67
C LYS A 182 -5.83 10.70 -8.43
N ASP A 183 -4.77 10.71 -9.21
CA ASP A 183 -3.68 9.73 -9.15
C ASP A 183 -2.37 10.47 -8.83
N SER A 184 -1.47 9.84 -8.06
CA SER A 184 -0.28 10.53 -7.54
C SER A 184 0.69 10.95 -8.64
N ASN A 185 0.72 10.24 -9.75
CA ASN A 185 1.57 10.51 -10.91
C ASN A 185 1.04 11.59 -11.87
N GLU A 186 -0.18 12.09 -11.69
CA GLU A 186 -0.87 13.02 -12.62
C GLU A 186 -0.05 14.23 -13.04
N ILE A 187 0.88 14.69 -12.21
CA ILE A 187 1.71 15.88 -12.47
C ILE A 187 3.09 15.48 -13.01
N VAL A 188 3.64 14.37 -12.58
CA VAL A 188 5.01 13.93 -12.85
C VAL A 188 5.13 13.23 -14.20
N ILE A 189 4.07 12.57 -14.70
CA ILE A 189 4.00 11.91 -16.02
C ILE A 189 4.36 12.84 -17.19
N LYS A 190 4.24 14.15 -17.03
CA LYS A 190 4.65 15.12 -18.06
C LYS A 190 6.16 15.10 -18.37
N ASN A 191 6.97 14.38 -17.56
CA ASN A 191 8.39 14.20 -17.80
C ASN A 191 8.64 12.80 -18.41
N LYS A 192 9.26 12.76 -19.62
CA LYS A 192 9.58 11.52 -20.36
C LYS A 192 10.34 10.45 -19.55
N PHE A 193 11.13 10.85 -18.56
CA PHE A 193 11.84 9.92 -17.69
C PHE A 193 10.87 9.14 -16.80
N PHE A 194 9.93 9.83 -16.14
CA PHE A 194 8.93 9.21 -15.26
C PHE A 194 7.91 8.40 -16.05
N GLU A 195 7.53 8.84 -17.25
CA GLU A 195 6.67 8.08 -18.16
C GLU A 195 7.29 6.72 -18.51
N LYS A 196 8.59 6.68 -18.86
CA LYS A 196 9.29 5.41 -19.12
C LYS A 196 9.40 4.53 -17.88
N LEU A 197 9.65 5.12 -16.73
CA LEU A 197 9.79 4.41 -15.46
C LEU A 197 8.46 3.75 -15.05
N GLU A 198 7.34 4.41 -15.26
CA GLU A 198 6.00 3.86 -15.07
C GLU A 198 5.70 2.69 -16.00
N ILE A 199 6.07 2.79 -17.27
CA ILE A 199 5.87 1.70 -18.24
C ILE A 199 6.64 0.45 -17.78
N ILE A 200 7.88 0.60 -17.30
CA ILE A 200 8.72 -0.51 -16.83
C ILE A 200 8.13 -1.19 -15.56
N VAL A 201 7.57 -0.40 -14.65
CA VAL A 201 7.05 -0.92 -13.36
C VAL A 201 5.59 -1.37 -13.46
N GLY A 202 5.01 -1.39 -14.67
CA GLY A 202 3.65 -1.90 -14.93
C GLY A 202 2.56 -0.85 -14.86
N GLY A 203 2.91 0.43 -15.00
CA GLY A 203 1.97 1.54 -15.10
C GLY A 203 1.64 1.88 -16.53
N SER A 204 0.70 1.20 -17.16
CA SER A 204 0.04 1.76 -18.33
C SER A 204 -1.08 2.69 -17.89
N ASN A 205 -1.32 3.76 -18.62
CA ASN A 205 -2.33 4.80 -18.45
C ASN A 205 -3.47 4.48 -17.46
N GLY A 206 -3.46 5.14 -16.28
CA GLY A 206 -4.56 5.06 -15.31
C GLY A 206 -4.39 4.11 -14.12
N HIS A 207 -3.17 3.69 -13.78
CA HIS A 207 -2.91 2.76 -12.67
C HIS A 207 -2.30 3.40 -11.41
N GLY A 208 -2.39 4.70 -11.24
CA GLY A 208 -1.81 5.41 -10.10
C GLY A 208 -0.28 5.49 -10.14
N GLY A 209 0.32 6.29 -9.29
CA GLY A 209 1.77 6.47 -9.19
C GLY A 209 2.45 5.53 -8.18
N PHE A 210 3.70 5.84 -7.87
CA PHE A 210 4.48 5.11 -6.87
C PHE A 210 3.99 5.36 -5.45
N LEU A 211 3.54 6.58 -5.15
CA LEU A 211 2.93 6.90 -3.87
C LEU A 211 1.69 6.04 -3.63
N ASP A 212 0.80 5.92 -4.63
CA ASP A 212 -0.40 5.06 -4.56
C ASP A 212 -0.11 3.56 -4.32
N ARG A 213 1.13 3.14 -4.45
CA ARG A 213 1.54 1.72 -4.28
C ARG A 213 2.16 1.41 -2.94
N ILE A 214 2.69 2.42 -2.27
CA ILE A 214 3.38 2.24 -1.00
C ILE A 214 2.73 2.99 0.17
N ASP A 215 1.65 3.73 -0.09
CA ASP A 215 0.92 4.54 0.88
C ASP A 215 0.50 3.73 2.13
N SER A 216 -0.18 2.61 1.90
CA SER A 216 -0.61 1.71 2.97
C SER A 216 0.59 1.14 3.75
N VAL A 217 1.67 0.75 3.05
CA VAL A 217 2.90 0.25 3.67
C VAL A 217 3.60 1.37 4.43
N ALA A 218 3.71 2.56 3.84
CA ALA A 218 4.37 3.71 4.45
C ALA A 218 3.69 4.10 5.76
N PHE A 219 2.37 4.20 5.77
CA PHE A 219 1.61 4.52 6.98
C PHE A 219 1.73 3.41 8.03
N ALA A 220 1.43 2.16 7.65
CA ALA A 220 1.40 1.04 8.57
C ALA A 220 2.75 0.82 9.25
N THR A 221 3.85 0.81 8.49
CA THR A 221 5.20 0.57 9.05
C THR A 221 5.73 1.74 9.86
N SER A 222 5.35 2.98 9.52
CA SER A 222 5.69 4.16 10.34
C SER A 222 5.02 4.12 11.70
N VAL A 223 3.73 3.76 11.75
CA VAL A 223 3.01 3.58 13.02
C VAL A 223 3.60 2.40 13.79
N MET A 224 3.96 1.30 13.13
CA MET A 224 4.63 0.17 13.77
C MET A 224 5.97 0.54 14.37
N LEU A 225 6.75 1.41 13.72
CA LEU A 225 8.00 1.93 14.29
C LEU A 225 7.77 2.64 15.64
N LEU A 226 6.69 3.41 15.75
CA LEU A 226 6.33 4.09 17.00
C LEU A 226 5.88 3.08 18.06
N ILE A 227 5.00 2.15 17.68
CA ILE A 227 4.49 1.12 18.60
C ILE A 227 5.63 0.26 19.14
N THR A 228 6.53 -0.23 18.28
CA THR A 228 7.66 -1.07 18.70
C THR A 228 8.59 -0.35 19.66
N LYS A 229 8.81 0.96 19.50
CA LYS A 229 9.63 1.75 20.44
C LYS A 229 8.96 1.99 21.81
N ILE A 230 7.64 1.85 21.89
CA ILE A 230 6.89 2.04 23.14
C ILE A 230 6.73 0.72 23.89
N VAL A 231 6.56 -0.39 23.16
CA VAL A 231 6.23 -1.71 23.72
C VAL A 231 7.48 -2.56 23.98
N VAL A 232 8.53 -2.35 23.23
CA VAL A 232 9.83 -3.04 23.34
C VAL A 232 10.87 -2.09 23.93
#